data_a99de58a442717b9e629f3cfdd2d37f0
#
_entry.id   a99de58a442717b9e629f3cfdd2d37f0
#
_cell.length_a   1.000
_cell.length_b   1.000
_cell.length_c   1.000
_cell.angle_alpha   90.00
_cell.angle_beta   90.00
_cell.angle_gamma   90.00
#
_symmetry.space_group_name_H-M   'P 1'
#
loop_
_entity.id
_entity.type
_entity.pdbx_description
1 polymer ?
#
loop_
_entity_poly.entity_id
_entity_poly.type
_entity_poly.pdbx_seq_one_letter_code
_entity_poly.pdbx_strand_id
1 'polypeptide(L)' 'MESLPRAIARSLDRATYEGYRLGFEAAREEAALLAEHAGQGTLAAQLRAMRPLPDRSARQ' A
#
# COMPACT_ATOMS: atom_id res chain seq x y z
N MET A 1 12.13 16.00 24.59
CA MET A 1 11.50 15.65 23.32
C MET A 1 10.08 16.14 23.21
N GLU A 2 9.82 16.86 22.17
CA GLU A 2 8.49 17.39 21.97
C GLU A 2 7.57 16.33 21.39
N SER A 3 6.34 16.32 21.84
CA SER A 3 5.39 15.46 21.18
C SER A 3 4.43 16.31 20.37
N LEU A 4 4.09 15.79 19.21
CA LEU A 4 3.16 16.48 18.34
C LEU A 4 1.75 16.38 18.88
N PRO A 5 0.93 17.41 18.64
CA PRO A 5 -0.48 17.27 18.98
C PRO A 5 -1.08 16.07 18.27
N ARG A 6 -2.06 15.46 18.94
CA ARG A 6 -2.68 14.27 18.38
C ARG A 6 -3.25 14.46 16.99
N ALA A 7 -3.89 15.60 16.77
CA ALA A 7 -4.49 15.83 15.47
C ALA A 7 -3.45 15.85 14.38
N ILE A 8 -2.30 16.47 14.64
CA ILE A 8 -1.24 16.52 13.65
C ILE A 8 -0.63 15.14 13.44
N ALA A 9 -0.44 14.39 14.53
CA ALA A 9 0.11 13.05 14.43
C ALA A 9 -0.80 12.16 13.59
N ARG A 10 -2.11 12.26 13.78
CA ARG A 10 -3.03 11.46 12.98
C ARG A 10 -2.99 11.84 11.51
N SER A 11 -2.87 13.13 11.23
CA SER A 11 -2.79 13.57 9.84
C SER A 11 -1.54 13.02 9.17
N LEU A 12 -0.42 13.04 9.87
CA LEU A 12 0.82 12.49 9.33
C LEU A 12 0.71 10.98 9.12
N ASP A 13 0.10 10.28 10.08
CA ASP A 13 -0.08 8.85 9.94
C ASP A 13 -0.95 8.52 8.73
N ARG A 14 -2.02 9.29 8.55
CA ARG A 14 -2.90 9.05 7.42
C ARG A 14 -2.21 9.31 6.10
N ALA A 15 -1.45 10.41 6.03
CA ALA A 15 -0.71 10.73 4.81
C ALA A 15 0.32 9.65 4.51
N THR A 16 0.99 9.15 5.53
CA THR A 16 1.96 8.08 5.36
C THR A 16 1.30 6.81 4.84
N TYR A 17 0.14 6.48 5.40
CA TYR A 17 -0.56 5.29 4.95
C TYR A 17 -1.01 5.45 3.49
N GLU A 18 -1.52 6.63 3.12
CA GLU A 18 -1.93 6.84 1.75
C GLU A 18 -0.76 6.67 0.79
N GLY A 19 0.41 7.19 1.17
CA GLY A 19 1.59 7.00 0.34
C GLY A 19 1.96 5.53 0.21
N TYR A 20 1.91 4.79 1.32
CA TYR A 20 2.17 3.37 1.29
C TYR A 20 1.19 2.65 0.38
N ARG A 21 -0.10 2.96 0.51
CA ARG A 21 -1.14 2.29 -0.27
C ARG A 21 -0.96 2.55 -1.76
N LEU A 22 -0.71 3.80 -2.12
CA LEU A 22 -0.52 4.15 -3.52
C LEU A 22 0.72 3.49 -4.10
N GLY A 23 1.81 3.49 -3.32
CA GLY A 23 3.03 2.82 -3.76
C GLY A 23 2.83 1.32 -3.90
N PHE A 24 2.11 0.73 -2.94
CA PHE A 24 1.82 -0.70 -3.01
C PHE A 24 1.04 -1.03 -4.29
N GLU A 25 0.00 -0.25 -4.59
CA GLU A 25 -0.83 -0.52 -5.75
C GLU A 25 -0.04 -0.37 -7.05
N ALA A 26 0.80 0.65 -7.12
CA ALA A 26 1.61 0.85 -8.30
C ALA A 26 2.62 -0.29 -8.48
N ALA A 27 3.29 -0.66 -7.40
CA ALA A 27 4.28 -1.74 -7.49
C ALA A 27 3.62 -3.07 -7.80
N ARG A 28 2.43 -3.30 -7.24
CA ARG A 28 1.69 -4.53 -7.52
C ARG A 28 1.37 -4.63 -9.01
N GLU A 29 0.94 -3.55 -9.61
CA GLU A 29 0.60 -3.60 -11.03
C GLU A 29 1.84 -3.78 -11.89
N GLU A 30 2.94 -3.14 -11.53
CA GLU A 30 4.18 -3.33 -12.27
C GLU A 30 4.65 -4.78 -12.18
N ALA A 31 4.55 -5.37 -11.00
CA ALA A 31 4.95 -6.74 -10.81
C ALA A 31 4.07 -7.69 -11.62
N ALA A 32 2.76 -7.41 -11.65
CA ALA A 32 1.83 -8.25 -12.40
C ALA A 32 2.13 -8.16 -13.89
N LEU A 33 2.46 -6.98 -14.40
CA LEU A 33 2.82 -6.83 -15.80
C LEU A 33 4.08 -7.60 -16.14
N LEU A 34 5.07 -7.55 -15.26
CA LEU A 34 6.28 -8.34 -15.45
C LEU A 34 5.96 -9.82 -15.52
N ALA A 35 5.10 -10.29 -14.62
CA ALA A 35 4.72 -11.69 -14.60
C ALA A 35 4.03 -12.06 -15.89
N GLU A 36 3.15 -11.20 -16.41
CA GLU A 36 2.49 -11.47 -17.68
C GLU A 36 3.48 -11.56 -18.83
N HIS A 37 4.42 -10.63 -18.88
CA HIS A 37 5.43 -10.65 -19.92
C HIS A 37 6.31 -11.90 -19.85
N ALA A 38 6.46 -12.45 -18.67
CA ALA A 38 7.22 -13.68 -18.49
C ALA A 38 6.39 -14.93 -18.73
N GLY A 39 5.14 -14.77 -19.17
CA GLY A 39 4.29 -15.91 -19.42
C GLY A 39 3.70 -16.52 -18.15
N GLN A 40 3.71 -15.78 -17.03
CA GLN A 40 3.24 -16.26 -15.76
C GLN A 40 1.89 -15.64 -15.42
N GLY A 41 0.87 -15.97 -16.23
CA GLY A 41 -0.44 -15.35 -16.06
C GLY A 41 -1.07 -15.66 -14.73
N THR A 42 -0.90 -16.89 -14.21
CA THR A 42 -1.46 -17.23 -12.92
C THR A 42 -0.81 -16.42 -11.81
N LEU A 43 0.51 -16.26 -11.89
CA LEU A 43 1.21 -15.45 -10.92
C LEU A 43 0.76 -13.99 -11.00
N ALA A 44 0.56 -13.48 -12.22
CA ALA A 44 0.08 -12.12 -12.38
C ALA A 44 -1.27 -11.93 -11.69
N ALA A 45 -2.17 -12.90 -11.83
CA ALA A 45 -3.48 -12.82 -11.18
C ALA A 45 -3.33 -12.84 -9.66
N GLN A 46 -2.42 -13.66 -9.16
CA GLN A 46 -2.18 -13.71 -7.71
C GLN A 46 -1.61 -12.39 -7.21
N LEU A 47 -0.71 -11.79 -7.97
CA LEU A 47 -0.15 -10.50 -7.58
C LEU A 47 -1.23 -9.42 -7.53
N ARG A 48 -2.12 -9.41 -8.51
CA ARG A 48 -3.20 -8.43 -8.52
C ARG A 48 -4.20 -8.61 -7.40
N ALA A 49 -4.25 -9.81 -6.83
CA ALA A 49 -5.13 -10.09 -5.71
C ALA A 49 -4.53 -9.66 -4.37
N MET A 50 -3.26 -9.31 -4.34
CA MET A 50 -2.64 -8.87 -3.12
C MET A 50 -3.22 -7.53 -2.67
N ARG A 51 -3.38 -7.37 -1.39
CA ARG A 51 -3.95 -6.16 -0.83
C ARG A 51 -2.96 -5.51 0.12
N PRO A 52 -2.93 -4.18 0.19
CA PRO A 52 -2.06 -3.52 1.15
C PRO A 52 -2.53 -3.83 2.57
N LEU A 53 -1.62 -3.66 3.51
CA LEU A 53 -1.96 -3.81 4.91
C LEU A 53 -2.99 -2.76 5.30
N PRO A 54 -3.90 -3.09 6.21
CA PRO A 54 -4.92 -2.11 6.59
C PRO A 54 -4.33 -0.95 7.36
N ASP A 55 -5.01 0.18 7.30
CA ASP A 55 -4.62 1.39 7.99
C ASP A 55 -4.98 1.26 9.46
N ARG A 56 -3.99 1.03 10.30
CA ARG A 56 -4.22 0.85 11.72
C ARG A 56 -4.68 2.13 12.40
N SER A 57 -4.27 3.26 11.87
CA SER A 57 -4.65 4.52 12.50
C SER A 57 -6.12 4.84 12.31
N ALA A 58 -6.79 4.18 11.39
CA ALA A 58 -8.22 4.38 11.15
C ALA A 58 -9.07 3.53 12.07
N ARG A 59 -8.47 2.61 12.82
CA ARG A 59 -9.24 1.74 13.68
C ARG A 59 -9.55 2.42 14.99
N GLN A 60 -10.68 2.20 15.47
CA GLN A 60 -11.08 2.75 16.75
C GLN A 60 -11.94 1.78 17.49
#